data_56317f7b81fb7a40629d077c2ac8a97e
#
_entry.id   56317f7b81fb7a40629d077c2ac8a97e
#
_cell.length_a   1.000
_cell.length_b   1.000
_cell.length_c   1.000
_cell.angle_alpha   90.00
_cell.angle_beta   90.00
_cell.angle_gamma   90.00
#
_symmetry.space_group_name_H-M   'P 1'
#
loop_
_entity.id
_entity.type
_entity.pdbx_description
1 polymer ?
#
loop_
_entity_poly.entity_id
_entity_poly.type
_entity_poly.pdbx_seq_one_letter_code
_entity_poly.pdbx_strand_id
1 'polypeptide(L)'
;MSIRSAACVGLSLAGYSVVDRVSRRSGVTDAEFYGSLPGDGVLPHPMIEWTRATTIGAPPEDVWPWLVQMGFGRGGWYTSERFDRIVWRLENLSAGQILPEWQDLQVGDIVPDGPDYAAYFRVVEVQPEEAIVYRSIRHPYRGHPVDPTDSEGLVRLEEALVEAGTYLDFSWAWIIRAVGRDASRLLVRTRADFEPRLLSLVKVPLGLVDWYHVSTMFRGITKRIALQG
;
A
#
# COMPACT_ATOMS: atom_id res chain seq x y z
N MET A 1 -30.78 -7.58 -32.36
CA MET A 1 -30.39 -6.97 -31.06
C MET A 1 -31.07 -5.61 -31.00
N SER A 2 -31.94 -5.35 -30.03
CA SER A 2 -32.69 -4.08 -29.99
C SER A 2 -31.79 -2.92 -29.59
N ILE A 3 -32.10 -1.68 -30.03
CA ILE A 3 -31.36 -0.46 -29.65
C ILE A 3 -31.26 -0.31 -28.11
N ARG A 4 -32.31 -0.75 -27.39
CA ARG A 4 -32.29 -0.76 -25.91
C ARG A 4 -31.24 -1.73 -25.32
N SER A 5 -31.05 -2.89 -25.93
CA SER A 5 -30.02 -3.87 -25.49
C SER A 5 -28.61 -3.34 -25.74
N ALA A 6 -28.38 -2.66 -26.87
CA ALA A 6 -27.08 -2.05 -27.19
C ALA A 6 -26.75 -0.88 -26.25
N ALA A 7 -27.75 -0.06 -25.90
CA ALA A 7 -27.59 1.05 -24.96
C ALA A 7 -27.27 0.54 -23.52
N CYS A 8 -27.96 -0.49 -23.05
CA CYS A 8 -27.68 -1.11 -21.73
C CYS A 8 -26.28 -1.73 -21.68
N VAL A 9 -25.85 -2.42 -22.74
CA VAL A 9 -24.48 -2.98 -22.80
C VAL A 9 -23.44 -1.86 -22.84
N GLY A 10 -23.68 -0.80 -23.59
CA GLY A 10 -22.78 0.36 -23.65
C GLY A 10 -22.65 1.09 -22.32
N LEU A 11 -23.74 1.31 -21.58
CA LEU A 11 -23.74 1.90 -20.25
C LEU A 11 -23.03 0.99 -19.22
N SER A 12 -23.22 -0.33 -19.32
CA SER A 12 -22.52 -1.29 -18.44
C SER A 12 -21.02 -1.33 -18.71
N LEU A 13 -20.58 -1.28 -19.96
CA LEU A 13 -19.17 -1.24 -20.34
C LEU A 13 -18.52 0.09 -19.92
N ALA A 14 -19.20 1.23 -20.13
CA ALA A 14 -18.70 2.52 -19.69
C ALA A 14 -18.59 2.60 -18.15
N GLY A 15 -19.60 2.10 -17.43
CA GLY A 15 -19.56 1.99 -15.96
C GLY A 15 -18.41 1.13 -15.48
N TYR A 16 -18.20 -0.05 -16.07
CA TYR A 16 -17.08 -0.92 -15.75
C TYR A 16 -15.72 -0.24 -16.00
N SER A 17 -15.58 0.46 -17.13
CA SER A 17 -14.34 1.17 -17.45
C SER A 17 -14.00 2.26 -16.44
N VAL A 18 -15.00 2.99 -15.91
CA VAL A 18 -14.80 3.99 -14.86
C VAL A 18 -14.38 3.31 -13.55
N VAL A 19 -15.06 2.25 -13.16
CA VAL A 19 -14.74 1.50 -11.94
C VAL A 19 -13.35 0.88 -12.03
N ASP A 20 -13.00 0.24 -13.15
CA ASP A 20 -11.66 -0.30 -13.38
C ASP A 20 -10.60 0.80 -13.31
N ARG A 21 -10.86 1.97 -13.92
CA ARG A 21 -9.94 3.10 -13.86
C ARG A 21 -9.71 3.58 -12.43
N VAL A 22 -10.78 3.75 -11.64
CA VAL A 22 -10.66 4.16 -10.22
C VAL A 22 -9.97 3.07 -9.40
N SER A 23 -10.26 1.80 -9.68
CA SER A 23 -9.61 0.68 -9.01
C SER A 23 -8.11 0.63 -9.26
N ARG A 24 -7.64 1.05 -10.45
CA ARG A 24 -6.23 1.02 -10.83
C ARG A 24 -5.47 2.29 -10.50
N ARG A 25 -6.11 3.46 -10.63
CA ARG A 25 -5.44 4.76 -10.42
C ARG A 25 -6.39 5.82 -9.87
N SER A 26 -5.93 6.58 -8.92
CA SER A 26 -6.65 7.74 -8.42
C SER A 26 -5.71 8.85 -7.98
N GLY A 27 -6.06 10.10 -8.32
CA GLY A 27 -5.27 11.27 -7.97
C GLY A 27 -3.94 11.39 -8.72
N VAL A 28 -3.61 10.49 -9.65
CA VAL A 28 -2.34 10.47 -10.41
C VAL A 28 -2.51 11.05 -11.80
N THR A 29 -1.44 11.67 -12.31
CA THR A 29 -1.29 12.03 -13.72
C THR A 29 -0.93 10.78 -14.56
N ASP A 30 -1.06 10.88 -15.89
CA ASP A 30 -0.61 9.80 -16.78
C ASP A 30 0.91 9.57 -16.67
N ALA A 31 1.70 10.62 -16.52
CA ALA A 31 3.14 10.52 -16.33
C ALA A 31 3.52 9.79 -15.05
N GLU A 32 2.79 10.01 -13.93
CA GLU A 32 3.00 9.30 -12.67
C GLU A 32 2.54 7.83 -12.74
N PHE A 33 1.48 7.55 -13.50
CA PHE A 33 0.95 6.19 -13.63
C PHE A 33 1.83 5.32 -14.53
N TYR A 34 2.25 5.82 -15.69
CA TYR A 34 3.03 5.05 -16.67
C TYR A 34 4.55 5.22 -16.52
N GLY A 35 4.99 6.20 -15.72
CA GLY A 35 6.41 6.42 -15.45
C GLY A 35 6.98 5.39 -14.48
N SER A 36 8.31 5.20 -14.56
CA SER A 36 9.03 4.37 -13.60
C SER A 36 9.09 5.05 -12.23
N LEU A 37 8.89 4.26 -11.18
CA LEU A 37 8.93 4.68 -9.79
C LEU A 37 9.88 3.80 -8.97
N PRO A 38 10.44 4.30 -7.84
CA PRO A 38 11.13 3.47 -6.87
C PRO A 38 10.32 2.22 -6.53
N GLY A 39 10.99 1.08 -6.39
CA GLY A 39 10.36 -0.21 -6.10
C GLY A 39 9.77 -0.97 -7.29
N ASP A 40 9.70 -0.38 -8.50
CA ASP A 40 9.19 -1.08 -9.70
C ASP A 40 10.04 -2.31 -10.06
N GLY A 41 11.34 -2.29 -9.75
CA GLY A 41 12.24 -3.40 -9.96
C GLY A 41 12.04 -4.59 -9.01
N VAL A 42 11.34 -4.41 -7.89
CA VAL A 42 11.06 -5.48 -6.91
C VAL A 42 10.12 -6.52 -7.51
N LEU A 43 9.13 -6.07 -8.27
CA LEU A 43 8.17 -6.93 -8.96
C LEU A 43 7.97 -6.41 -10.39
N PRO A 44 8.90 -6.67 -11.33
CA PRO A 44 8.94 -6.00 -12.64
C PRO A 44 7.77 -6.38 -13.57
N HIS A 45 7.16 -7.54 -13.38
CA HIS A 45 6.07 -8.06 -14.23
C HIS A 45 4.83 -8.41 -13.39
N PRO A 46 4.18 -7.44 -12.72
CA PRO A 46 3.07 -7.72 -11.84
C PRO A 46 1.81 -8.07 -12.61
N MET A 47 0.96 -8.95 -12.05
CA MET A 47 -0.39 -9.19 -12.54
C MET A 47 -1.33 -8.02 -12.21
N ILE A 48 -1.04 -7.29 -11.14
CA ILE A 48 -1.78 -6.13 -10.66
C ILE A 48 -0.83 -4.97 -10.42
N GLU A 49 -1.21 -3.79 -10.92
CA GLU A 49 -0.55 -2.53 -10.58
C GLU A 49 -1.62 -1.47 -10.28
N TRP A 50 -1.52 -0.87 -9.10
CA TRP A 50 -2.35 0.24 -8.67
C TRP A 50 -1.46 1.41 -8.25
N THR A 51 -1.86 2.62 -8.67
CA THR A 51 -1.13 3.83 -8.29
C THR A 51 -2.09 4.89 -7.76
N ARG A 52 -1.77 5.46 -6.61
CA ARG A 52 -2.52 6.48 -5.91
C ARG A 52 -1.63 7.68 -5.64
N ALA A 53 -2.20 8.88 -5.63
CA ALA A 53 -1.45 10.04 -5.21
C ALA A 53 -2.33 11.11 -4.60
N THR A 54 -1.70 11.92 -3.75
CA THR A 54 -2.26 13.14 -3.18
C THR A 54 -1.18 14.21 -3.09
N THR A 55 -1.58 15.46 -2.95
CA THR A 55 -0.67 16.55 -2.61
C THR A 55 -0.91 16.95 -1.16
N ILE A 56 0.17 17.07 -0.39
CA ILE A 56 0.18 17.47 1.02
C ILE A 56 0.84 18.84 1.09
N GLY A 57 0.22 19.78 1.82
CA GLY A 57 0.75 21.13 2.04
C GLY A 57 1.82 21.14 3.12
N ALA A 58 2.87 20.37 2.93
CA ALA A 58 4.06 20.30 3.76
C ALA A 58 5.23 19.80 2.93
N PRO A 59 6.47 20.24 3.19
CA PRO A 59 7.66 19.79 2.48
C PRO A 59 8.01 18.33 2.82
N PRO A 60 8.89 17.65 2.04
CA PRO A 60 9.23 16.25 2.26
C PRO A 60 9.73 15.91 3.67
N GLU A 61 10.53 16.78 4.28
CA GLU A 61 11.08 16.64 5.63
C GLU A 61 10.00 16.55 6.73
N ASP A 62 8.83 17.17 6.51
CA ASP A 62 7.71 17.10 7.44
C ASP A 62 6.81 15.88 7.19
N VAL A 63 6.80 15.34 5.98
CA VAL A 63 6.02 14.15 5.61
C VAL A 63 6.78 12.86 5.95
N TRP A 64 8.09 12.85 5.75
CA TRP A 64 8.96 11.69 5.89
C TRP A 64 8.86 10.98 7.25
N PRO A 65 8.92 11.67 8.40
CA PRO A 65 8.85 11.03 9.71
C PRO A 65 7.57 10.22 9.91
N TRP A 66 6.46 10.63 9.30
CA TRP A 66 5.20 9.90 9.36
C TRP A 66 5.25 8.59 8.57
N LEU A 67 5.98 8.56 7.44
CA LEU A 67 6.12 7.33 6.65
C LEU A 67 7.08 6.34 7.32
N VAL A 68 8.17 6.82 7.89
CA VAL A 68 9.18 5.99 8.56
C VAL A 68 8.59 5.19 9.71
N GLN A 69 7.72 5.78 10.50
CA GLN A 69 7.13 5.11 11.66
C GLN A 69 5.88 4.26 11.36
N MET A 70 5.42 4.17 10.08
CA MET A 70 4.25 3.36 9.75
C MET A 70 4.42 1.90 10.16
N GLY A 71 3.30 1.23 10.45
CA GLY A 71 3.25 -0.18 10.78
C GLY A 71 2.42 -0.47 12.02
N PHE A 72 1.88 -1.69 12.08
CA PHE A 72 1.16 -2.17 13.26
C PHE A 72 2.11 -2.27 14.46
N GLY A 73 1.69 -1.77 15.62
CA GLY A 73 2.54 -1.72 16.83
C GLY A 73 3.66 -0.67 16.78
N ARG A 74 3.72 0.13 15.71
CA ARG A 74 4.57 1.31 15.51
C ARG A 74 3.70 2.56 15.49
N GLY A 75 3.87 3.46 14.52
CA GLY A 75 3.00 4.64 14.34
C GLY A 75 1.59 4.34 13.81
N GLY A 76 1.30 3.09 13.47
CA GLY A 76 0.05 2.67 12.84
C GLY A 76 0.01 2.97 11.33
N TRP A 77 -1.12 2.66 10.70
CA TRP A 77 -1.31 2.82 9.26
C TRP A 77 -2.06 4.10 8.87
N TYR A 78 -2.41 4.96 9.85
CA TYR A 78 -3.14 6.22 9.67
C TYR A 78 -4.49 6.10 8.99
N THR A 79 -5.07 4.92 9.00
CA THR A 79 -6.39 4.61 8.48
C THR A 79 -7.50 5.25 9.33
N SER A 80 -8.75 5.09 8.93
CA SER A 80 -9.87 5.62 9.70
C SER A 80 -10.02 4.84 11.02
N GLU A 81 -9.91 5.51 12.16
CA GLU A 81 -10.11 4.91 13.50
C GLU A 81 -11.43 4.11 13.61
N ARG A 82 -12.52 4.63 13.00
CA ARG A 82 -13.81 3.93 13.01
C ARG A 82 -13.73 2.63 12.22
N PHE A 83 -13.03 2.63 11.10
CA PHE A 83 -12.83 1.46 10.26
C PHE A 83 -11.97 0.43 10.99
N ASP A 84 -10.86 0.86 11.58
CA ASP A 84 -9.94 0.00 12.31
C ASP A 84 -10.62 -0.67 13.50
N ARG A 85 -11.44 0.07 14.28
CA ARG A 85 -12.20 -0.48 15.41
C ARG A 85 -13.31 -1.44 14.98
N ILE A 86 -14.05 -1.13 13.91
CA ILE A 86 -15.23 -1.92 13.51
C ILE A 86 -14.82 -3.13 12.67
N VAL A 87 -13.93 -2.94 11.71
CA VAL A 87 -13.58 -3.99 10.73
C VAL A 87 -12.43 -4.86 11.26
N TRP A 88 -11.36 -4.24 11.76
CA TRP A 88 -10.17 -4.94 12.21
C TRP A 88 -10.15 -5.23 13.70
N ARG A 89 -11.12 -4.67 14.47
CA ARG A 89 -11.19 -4.77 15.93
C ARG A 89 -9.88 -4.37 16.62
N LEU A 90 -9.19 -3.41 16.05
CA LEU A 90 -7.92 -2.92 16.58
C LEU A 90 -8.20 -1.94 17.73
N GLU A 91 -7.55 -2.17 18.86
CA GLU A 91 -7.58 -1.27 20.02
C GLU A 91 -6.48 -0.20 19.92
N ASN A 92 -5.34 -0.55 19.31
CA ASN A 92 -4.22 0.36 19.12
C ASN A 92 -4.42 1.20 17.86
N LEU A 93 -4.72 2.46 18.07
CA LEU A 93 -4.91 3.43 17.02
C LEU A 93 -3.57 4.01 16.57
N SER A 94 -3.57 4.61 15.37
CA SER A 94 -2.37 5.27 14.84
C SER A 94 -1.94 6.45 15.71
N ALA A 95 -0.62 6.61 15.86
CA ALA A 95 -0.01 7.68 16.64
C ALA A 95 -0.45 9.07 16.16
N GLY A 96 -0.64 9.98 17.11
CA GLY A 96 -0.96 11.39 16.84
C GLY A 96 0.27 12.30 16.75
N GLN A 97 1.47 11.76 16.98
CA GLN A 97 2.75 12.48 17.02
C GLN A 97 3.85 11.62 16.44
N ILE A 98 4.98 12.25 16.12
CA ILE A 98 6.20 11.54 15.74
C ILE A 98 6.76 10.81 16.95
N LEU A 99 7.08 9.54 16.77
CA LEU A 99 7.64 8.63 17.78
C LEU A 99 9.13 8.45 17.50
N PRO A 100 10.03 9.02 18.33
CA PRO A 100 11.48 8.98 18.08
C PRO A 100 12.04 7.56 17.96
N GLU A 101 11.48 6.61 18.70
CA GLU A 101 11.87 5.19 18.71
C GLU A 101 11.61 4.47 17.39
N TRP A 102 10.80 5.03 16.50
CA TRP A 102 10.46 4.47 15.20
C TRP A 102 10.99 5.27 14.01
N GLN A 103 12.01 6.12 14.22
CA GLN A 103 12.57 6.95 13.15
C GLN A 103 13.80 6.34 12.46
N ASP A 104 14.29 5.18 12.93
CA ASP A 104 15.42 4.46 12.33
C ASP A 104 14.92 3.21 11.58
N LEU A 105 14.31 3.42 10.40
CA LEU A 105 13.84 2.34 9.54
C LEU A 105 14.94 1.96 8.56
N GLN A 106 15.33 0.68 8.56
CA GLN A 106 16.42 0.17 7.73
C GLN A 106 15.92 -0.87 6.72
N VAL A 107 16.68 -1.04 5.63
CA VAL A 107 16.48 -2.16 4.70
C VAL A 107 16.71 -3.47 5.44
N GLY A 108 15.75 -4.39 5.31
CA GLY A 108 15.73 -5.67 6.04
C GLY A 108 14.76 -5.70 7.22
N ASP A 109 14.35 -4.54 7.74
CA ASP A 109 13.39 -4.49 8.84
C ASP A 109 12.08 -5.17 8.49
N ILE A 110 11.49 -5.83 9.49
CA ILE A 110 10.17 -6.44 9.40
C ILE A 110 9.15 -5.53 10.08
N VAL A 111 8.20 -5.04 9.29
CA VAL A 111 7.10 -4.18 9.75
C VAL A 111 5.83 -5.03 9.80
N PRO A 112 5.23 -5.22 10.99
CA PRO A 112 3.97 -5.96 11.09
C PRO A 112 2.84 -5.27 10.34
N ASP A 113 2.02 -6.05 9.64
CA ASP A 113 0.80 -5.57 8.96
C ASP A 113 -0.44 -5.68 9.86
N GLY A 114 -0.38 -6.54 10.86
CA GLY A 114 -1.45 -6.76 11.82
C GLY A 114 -0.98 -7.49 13.07
N PRO A 115 -1.92 -7.88 13.96
CA PRO A 115 -1.62 -8.61 15.18
C PRO A 115 -0.85 -9.92 14.94
N ASP A 116 -0.05 -10.30 15.93
CA ASP A 116 0.67 -11.58 15.99
C ASP A 116 1.61 -11.84 14.80
N TYR A 117 2.01 -10.79 14.06
CA TYR A 117 2.82 -10.91 12.85
C TYR A 117 2.25 -11.92 11.83
N ALA A 118 0.94 -12.13 11.84
CA ALA A 118 0.28 -13.03 10.89
C ALA A 118 0.39 -12.55 9.43
N ALA A 119 0.69 -11.27 9.26
CA ALA A 119 1.09 -10.64 8.00
C ALA A 119 2.15 -9.58 8.31
N TYR A 120 3.08 -9.40 7.38
CA TYR A 120 4.21 -8.50 7.56
C TYR A 120 4.69 -7.93 6.23
N PHE A 121 5.49 -6.88 6.35
CA PHE A 121 6.27 -6.30 5.26
C PHE A 121 7.75 -6.39 5.61
N ARG A 122 8.56 -6.72 4.62
CA ARG A 122 10.01 -6.51 4.67
C ARG A 122 10.33 -5.19 3.97
N VAL A 123 11.11 -4.34 4.60
CA VAL A 123 11.65 -3.14 3.99
C VAL A 123 12.73 -3.55 3.00
N VAL A 124 12.56 -3.22 1.73
CA VAL A 124 13.51 -3.61 0.66
C VAL A 124 14.26 -2.41 0.07
N GLU A 125 13.77 -1.20 0.29
CA GLU A 125 14.42 0.04 -0.13
C GLU A 125 14.05 1.18 0.81
N VAL A 126 15.03 2.00 1.17
CA VAL A 126 14.83 3.26 1.89
C VAL A 126 15.69 4.33 1.21
N GLN A 127 15.04 5.35 0.66
CA GLN A 127 15.65 6.57 0.15
C GLN A 127 15.14 7.71 1.02
N PRO A 128 15.94 8.27 1.94
CA PRO A 128 15.48 9.28 2.89
C PRO A 128 14.79 10.45 2.18
N GLU A 129 13.61 10.84 2.68
CA GLU A 129 12.74 11.90 2.17
C GLU A 129 12.22 11.68 0.73
N GLU A 130 12.53 10.53 0.11
CA GLU A 130 12.13 10.23 -1.26
C GLU A 130 11.27 8.98 -1.38
N ALA A 131 11.69 7.83 -0.78
CA ALA A 131 10.93 6.59 -0.93
C ALA A 131 11.18 5.56 0.17
N ILE A 132 10.12 4.82 0.50
CA ILE A 132 10.17 3.56 1.25
C ILE A 132 9.47 2.50 0.43
N VAL A 133 10.15 1.37 0.20
CA VAL A 133 9.57 0.24 -0.51
C VAL A 133 9.50 -0.97 0.41
N TYR A 134 8.32 -1.51 0.51
CA TYR A 134 8.02 -2.73 1.23
C TYR A 134 7.77 -3.89 0.26
N ARG A 135 8.10 -5.10 0.67
CA ARG A 135 7.69 -6.34 0.01
C ARG A 135 7.09 -7.31 1.01
N SER A 136 6.12 -8.08 0.58
CA SER A 136 5.55 -9.17 1.38
C SER A 136 5.25 -10.35 0.48
N ILE A 137 5.75 -11.53 0.85
CA ILE A 137 5.33 -12.80 0.25
C ILE A 137 4.57 -13.55 1.32
N ARG A 138 3.28 -13.77 1.09
CA ARG A 138 2.37 -14.35 2.09
C ARG A 138 1.38 -15.33 1.45
N HIS A 139 0.80 -16.19 2.27
CA HIS A 139 -0.30 -17.01 1.81
C HIS A 139 -1.55 -16.14 1.56
N PRO A 140 -2.26 -16.27 0.41
CA PRO A 140 -3.35 -15.36 0.04
C PRO A 140 -4.57 -15.44 0.95
N TYR A 141 -4.74 -16.52 1.72
CA TYR A 141 -5.96 -16.76 2.53
C TYR A 141 -5.68 -17.04 4.00
N ARG A 142 -4.43 -17.16 4.41
CA ARG A 142 -4.08 -17.56 5.79
C ARG A 142 -2.96 -16.67 6.32
N GLY A 143 -3.10 -16.22 7.57
CA GLY A 143 -1.99 -15.66 8.30
C GLY A 143 -0.97 -16.75 8.63
N HIS A 144 0.30 -16.39 8.60
CA HIS A 144 1.40 -17.20 9.11
C HIS A 144 2.14 -16.35 10.14
N PRO A 145 1.91 -16.57 11.44
CA PRO A 145 2.70 -15.89 12.47
C PRO A 145 4.19 -16.11 12.23
N VAL A 146 4.94 -15.02 12.23
CA VAL A 146 6.38 -15.04 12.00
C VAL A 146 7.12 -14.43 13.17
N ASP A 147 8.33 -14.90 13.43
CA ASP A 147 9.27 -14.24 14.30
C ASP A 147 10.05 -13.20 13.47
N PRO A 148 9.90 -11.90 13.76
CA PRO A 148 10.58 -10.85 13.00
C PRO A 148 12.10 -10.89 13.15
N THR A 149 12.63 -11.64 14.14
CA THR A 149 14.06 -11.80 14.38
C THR A 149 14.65 -13.01 13.64
N ASP A 150 13.81 -13.95 13.16
CA ASP A 150 14.23 -15.12 12.37
C ASP A 150 14.16 -14.81 10.87
N SER A 151 15.11 -14.07 10.36
CA SER A 151 15.18 -13.72 8.95
C SER A 151 15.35 -14.94 8.03
N GLU A 152 16.04 -15.99 8.47
CA GLU A 152 16.17 -17.23 7.69
C GLU A 152 14.86 -18.01 7.66
N GLY A 153 14.14 -18.08 8.77
CA GLY A 153 12.81 -18.69 8.83
C GLY A 153 11.82 -17.99 7.92
N LEU A 154 11.89 -16.66 7.85
CA LEU A 154 11.08 -15.86 6.92
C LEU A 154 11.37 -16.20 5.45
N VAL A 155 12.64 -16.28 5.07
CA VAL A 155 13.04 -16.64 3.71
C VAL A 155 12.55 -18.05 3.36
N ARG A 156 12.75 -19.03 4.25
CA ARG A 156 12.26 -20.41 4.06
C ARG A 156 10.74 -20.47 3.90
N LEU A 157 9.98 -19.68 4.67
CA LEU A 157 8.53 -19.61 4.53
C LEU A 157 8.12 -19.05 3.17
N GLU A 158 8.74 -17.95 2.74
CA GLU A 158 8.47 -17.29 1.46
C GLU A 158 8.77 -18.25 0.29
N GLU A 159 9.91 -18.95 0.31
CA GLU A 159 10.30 -19.95 -0.68
C GLU A 159 9.30 -21.13 -0.73
N ALA A 160 8.90 -21.66 0.43
CA ALA A 160 7.95 -22.74 0.52
C ALA A 160 6.55 -22.35 -0.04
N LEU A 161 6.10 -21.11 0.16
CA LEU A 161 4.84 -20.63 -0.41
C LEU A 161 4.91 -20.53 -1.94
N VAL A 162 6.03 -20.05 -2.46
CA VAL A 162 6.26 -19.94 -3.91
C VAL A 162 6.35 -21.34 -4.53
N GLU A 163 7.10 -22.25 -3.93
CA GLU A 163 7.23 -23.64 -4.40
C GLU A 163 5.89 -24.39 -4.38
N ALA A 164 5.08 -24.15 -3.35
CA ALA A 164 3.73 -24.72 -3.24
C ALA A 164 2.73 -24.13 -4.27
N GLY A 165 3.09 -23.08 -5.00
CA GLY A 165 2.19 -22.40 -5.95
C GLY A 165 0.97 -21.78 -5.28
N THR A 166 1.13 -21.29 -4.04
CA THR A 166 0.05 -20.65 -3.29
C THR A 166 0.62 -19.44 -2.53
N TYR A 167 0.73 -18.32 -3.21
CA TYR A 167 1.33 -17.11 -2.69
C TYR A 167 0.64 -15.85 -3.19
N LEU A 168 0.83 -14.78 -2.44
CA LEU A 168 0.65 -13.39 -2.83
C LEU A 168 2.00 -12.70 -2.59
N ASP A 169 2.70 -12.38 -3.68
CA ASP A 169 3.91 -11.56 -3.67
C ASP A 169 3.51 -10.13 -4.02
N PHE A 170 3.77 -9.22 -3.11
CA PHE A 170 3.34 -7.87 -3.32
C PHE A 170 4.37 -6.84 -2.84
N SER A 171 4.59 -5.80 -3.65
CA SER A 171 5.40 -4.64 -3.30
C SER A 171 4.51 -3.42 -3.07
N TRP A 172 4.92 -2.60 -2.11
CA TRP A 172 4.21 -1.39 -1.72
C TRP A 172 5.20 -0.24 -1.58
N ALA A 173 5.24 0.64 -2.56
CA ALA A 173 6.16 1.76 -2.61
C ALA A 173 5.43 3.05 -2.19
N TRP A 174 6.00 3.75 -1.23
CA TRP A 174 5.61 5.08 -0.78
C TRP A 174 6.67 6.06 -1.25
N ILE A 175 6.28 7.02 -2.09
CA ILE A 175 7.20 7.93 -2.75
C ILE A 175 6.78 9.37 -2.45
N ILE A 176 7.74 10.19 -2.06
CA ILE A 176 7.58 11.62 -1.83
C ILE A 176 8.33 12.38 -2.92
N ARG A 177 7.73 13.43 -3.43
CA ARG A 177 8.37 14.37 -4.35
C ARG A 177 8.05 15.79 -3.92
N ALA A 178 9.04 16.65 -3.83
CA ALA A 178 8.81 18.07 -3.53
C ALA A 178 7.96 18.73 -4.63
N VAL A 179 7.03 19.58 -4.20
CA VAL A 179 6.21 20.43 -5.07
C VAL A 179 6.39 21.88 -4.61
N GLY A 180 7.34 22.56 -5.20
CA GLY A 180 7.77 23.87 -4.70
C GLY A 180 8.51 23.73 -3.37
N ARG A 181 8.32 24.72 -2.47
CA ARG A 181 8.99 24.76 -1.15
C ARG A 181 8.14 24.19 -0.02
N ASP A 182 6.83 24.31 -0.14
CA ASP A 182 5.90 24.14 1.00
C ASP A 182 4.91 23.01 0.75
N ALA A 183 5.16 22.13 -0.21
CA ALA A 183 4.26 21.02 -0.53
C ALA A 183 5.02 19.78 -1.02
N SER A 184 4.39 18.63 -0.80
CA SER A 184 4.86 17.33 -1.27
C SER A 184 3.80 16.61 -2.08
N ARG A 185 4.23 15.94 -3.12
CA ARG A 185 3.46 14.94 -3.84
C ARG A 185 3.74 13.58 -3.25
N LEU A 186 2.74 12.99 -2.59
CA LEU A 186 2.82 11.65 -2.02
C LEU A 186 2.15 10.67 -2.97
N LEU A 187 2.93 9.69 -3.45
CA LEU A 187 2.48 8.62 -4.32
C LEU A 187 2.58 7.28 -3.59
N VAL A 188 1.65 6.40 -3.89
CA VAL A 188 1.70 5.00 -3.47
C VAL A 188 1.51 4.12 -4.69
N ARG A 189 2.47 3.21 -4.94
CA ARG A 189 2.36 2.19 -5.95
C ARG A 189 2.34 0.82 -5.31
N THR A 190 1.26 0.08 -5.56
CA THR A 190 1.09 -1.31 -5.17
C THR A 190 1.25 -2.18 -6.41
N ARG A 191 2.12 -3.17 -6.36
CA ARG A 191 2.28 -4.19 -7.38
C ARG A 191 2.11 -5.56 -6.76
N ALA A 192 1.42 -6.48 -7.46
CA ALA A 192 1.20 -7.81 -6.94
C ALA A 192 1.27 -8.87 -8.05
N ASP A 193 1.85 -10.01 -7.68
CA ASP A 193 1.77 -11.27 -8.39
C ASP A 193 1.26 -12.36 -7.44
N PHE A 194 0.54 -13.35 -7.94
CA PHE A 194 -0.08 -14.36 -7.08
C PHE A 194 -0.43 -15.64 -7.79
N GLU A 195 -0.43 -16.73 -7.04
CA GLU A 195 -1.03 -18.00 -7.40
C GLU A 195 -2.01 -18.46 -6.33
N PRO A 196 -3.18 -19.02 -6.70
CA PRO A 196 -3.63 -19.32 -8.07
C PRO A 196 -4.09 -18.07 -8.83
N ARG A 197 -3.84 -18.03 -10.14
CA ARG A 197 -4.20 -16.91 -11.03
C ARG A 197 -5.70 -16.56 -11.06
N LEU A 198 -6.54 -17.46 -10.56
CA LEU A 198 -7.98 -17.23 -10.42
C LEU A 198 -8.28 -15.98 -9.57
N LEU A 199 -7.38 -15.59 -8.67
CA LEU A 199 -7.49 -14.35 -7.88
C LEU A 199 -7.54 -13.09 -8.77
N SER A 200 -7.08 -13.15 -10.02
CA SER A 200 -7.21 -12.04 -10.97
C SER A 200 -8.66 -11.63 -11.24
N LEU A 201 -9.62 -12.51 -11.02
CA LEU A 201 -11.06 -12.22 -11.18
C LEU A 201 -11.57 -11.19 -10.16
N VAL A 202 -10.89 -11.08 -9.02
CA VAL A 202 -11.26 -10.12 -7.95
C VAL A 202 -10.38 -8.87 -7.93
N LYS A 203 -9.55 -8.66 -8.96
CA LYS A 203 -8.62 -7.51 -9.02
C LYS A 203 -9.32 -6.14 -8.91
N VAL A 204 -10.52 -6.00 -9.51
CA VAL A 204 -11.26 -4.72 -9.47
C VAL A 204 -11.81 -4.46 -8.06
N PRO A 205 -12.55 -5.36 -7.40
CA PRO A 205 -12.96 -5.14 -6.01
C PRO A 205 -11.77 -4.98 -5.06
N LEU A 206 -10.68 -5.73 -5.21
CA LEU A 206 -9.45 -5.53 -4.42
C LEU A 206 -8.85 -4.14 -4.65
N GLY A 207 -8.82 -3.66 -5.88
CA GLY A 207 -8.35 -2.31 -6.21
C GLY A 207 -9.22 -1.20 -5.59
N LEU A 208 -10.52 -1.42 -5.41
CA LEU A 208 -11.39 -0.49 -4.68
C LEU A 208 -11.13 -0.51 -3.16
N VAL A 209 -10.83 -1.68 -2.60
CA VAL A 209 -10.40 -1.79 -1.19
C VAL A 209 -9.07 -1.07 -0.98
N ASP A 210 -8.09 -1.30 -1.83
CA ASP A 210 -6.80 -0.59 -1.82
C ASP A 210 -6.99 0.93 -1.98
N TRP A 211 -7.83 1.37 -2.92
CA TRP A 211 -8.16 2.77 -3.08
C TRP A 211 -8.73 3.40 -1.81
N TYR A 212 -9.67 2.72 -1.16
CA TYR A 212 -10.25 3.21 0.09
C TYR A 212 -9.19 3.28 1.20
N HIS A 213 -8.41 2.21 1.39
CA HIS A 213 -7.35 2.12 2.37
C HIS A 213 -6.33 3.26 2.22
N VAL A 214 -5.69 3.35 1.06
CA VAL A 214 -4.68 4.37 0.78
C VAL A 214 -5.26 5.78 0.87
N SER A 215 -6.50 5.99 0.41
CA SER A 215 -7.17 7.29 0.54
C SER A 215 -7.41 7.69 2.00
N THR A 216 -7.68 6.74 2.90
CA THR A 216 -7.82 7.03 4.33
C THR A 216 -6.48 7.29 4.99
N MET A 217 -5.42 6.57 4.59
CA MET A 217 -4.05 6.82 5.06
C MET A 217 -3.56 8.22 4.64
N PHE A 218 -3.76 8.61 3.39
CA PHE A 218 -3.44 9.97 2.93
C PHE A 218 -4.10 11.05 3.79
N ARG A 219 -5.40 10.91 4.04
CA ARG A 219 -6.15 11.84 4.91
C ARG A 219 -5.62 11.82 6.34
N GLY A 220 -5.28 10.65 6.85
CA GLY A 220 -4.73 10.48 8.19
C GLY A 220 -3.38 11.15 8.37
N ILE A 221 -2.47 11.01 7.40
CA ILE A 221 -1.16 11.67 7.37
C ILE A 221 -1.35 13.20 7.26
N THR A 222 -2.12 13.65 6.27
CA THR A 222 -2.37 15.09 6.05
C THR A 222 -2.93 15.78 7.29
N LYS A 223 -3.90 15.12 7.97
CA LYS A 223 -4.48 15.66 9.21
C LYS A 223 -3.45 15.82 10.32
N ARG A 224 -2.55 14.85 10.48
CA ARG A 224 -1.53 14.86 11.54
C ARG A 224 -0.49 15.94 11.31
N ILE A 225 -0.03 16.09 10.08
CA ILE A 225 0.89 17.17 9.68
C ILE A 225 0.25 18.54 9.96
N ALA A 226 -1.00 18.74 9.56
CA ALA A 226 -1.72 20.01 9.80
C ALA A 226 -1.97 20.34 11.30
N LEU A 227 -1.84 19.36 12.20
CA LEU A 227 -1.98 19.57 13.65
C LEU A 227 -0.65 19.87 14.34
N GLN A 228 0.49 19.73 13.63
CA GLN A 228 1.82 20.02 14.15
C GLN A 228 2.32 21.42 13.77
N GLY A 229 1.79 22.01 12.70
CA GLY A 229 2.05 23.39 12.26
C GLY A 229 1.04 24.36 12.82
#